data_362abe86d947bdbaa9a290d918dc9d04
#
_entry.id   362abe86d947bdbaa9a290d918dc9d04
#
_cell.length_a   1.000
_cell.length_b   1.000
_cell.length_c   1.000
_cell.angle_alpha   90.00
_cell.angle_beta   90.00
_cell.angle_gamma   90.00
#
_symmetry.space_group_name_H-M   'P 1'
#
loop_
_entity.id
_entity.type
_entity.pdbx_description
1 polymer ?
#
loop_
_entity_poly.entity_id
_entity_poly.type
_entity_poly.pdbx_seq_one_letter_code
_entity_poly.pdbx_strand_id
1 'polypeptide(L)'
;MRITVLGCGSSIGVPSIGNNWGKCDPNNPKNRRRRCSILVESDSSVILVDTSPDLREQLLDANVQKIDGVLFTHGHADHTHGLDDLRPMFWRMKEQIQVYADQETLSMLEYRFDYMFKKAESSPPYFRVPLAASRIDGDTITIGDIEIEPYLQDHGVSGNSLGFI
;
A
#
# COMPACT_ATOMS: atom_id res chain seq x y z
N MET A 1 10.78 16.38 4.90
CA MET A 1 9.77 15.41 4.42
C MET A 1 9.74 15.44 2.89
N ARG A 2 9.67 14.27 2.25
CA ARG A 2 9.54 14.10 0.79
C ARG A 2 8.33 13.22 0.49
N ILE A 3 7.51 13.64 -0.48
CA ILE A 3 6.40 12.83 -0.98
C ILE A 3 6.70 12.44 -2.42
N THR A 4 6.71 11.14 -2.70
CA THR A 4 6.91 10.59 -4.03
C THR A 4 5.62 9.91 -4.50
N VAL A 5 5.05 10.38 -5.61
CA VAL A 5 3.90 9.72 -6.25
C VAL A 5 4.44 8.54 -7.05
N LEU A 6 4.20 7.31 -6.56
CA LEU A 6 4.65 6.08 -7.19
C LEU A 6 3.77 5.67 -8.38
N GLY A 7 2.49 6.06 -8.32
CA GLY A 7 1.53 5.89 -9.38
C GLY A 7 0.31 6.78 -9.18
N CYS A 8 -0.31 7.22 -10.27
CA CYS A 8 -1.50 8.09 -10.27
C CYS A 8 -2.48 7.73 -11.39
N GLY A 9 -2.43 6.51 -11.88
CA GLY A 9 -3.40 5.98 -12.84
C GLY A 9 -4.69 5.55 -12.16
N SER A 10 -5.73 5.35 -12.95
CA SER A 10 -6.99 4.77 -12.47
C SER A 10 -6.79 3.30 -12.05
N SER A 11 -7.86 2.69 -11.51
CA SER A 11 -7.86 1.29 -11.07
C SER A 11 -7.37 0.27 -12.11
N ILE A 12 -7.53 0.57 -13.38
CA ILE A 12 -7.07 -0.27 -14.49
C ILE A 12 -5.71 0.15 -15.08
N GLY A 13 -5.15 1.26 -14.60
CA GLY A 13 -3.91 1.87 -15.14
C GLY A 13 -4.10 2.52 -16.51
N VAL A 14 -3.02 3.12 -17.04
CA VAL A 14 -2.96 3.68 -18.40
C VAL A 14 -1.68 3.19 -19.08
N PRO A 15 -1.76 2.47 -20.23
CA PRO A 15 -2.97 1.92 -20.84
C PRO A 15 -3.57 0.81 -19.96
N SER A 16 -4.86 0.54 -20.13
CA SER A 16 -5.45 -0.68 -19.57
C SER A 16 -5.07 -1.90 -20.40
N ILE A 17 -5.27 -3.10 -19.84
CA ILE A 17 -5.01 -4.38 -20.53
C ILE A 17 -5.72 -4.38 -21.88
N GLY A 18 -5.03 -4.90 -22.91
CA GLY A 18 -5.45 -4.78 -24.30
C GLY A 18 -4.90 -3.55 -25.02
N ASN A 19 -3.93 -2.85 -24.37
CA ASN A 19 -3.29 -1.65 -24.91
C ASN A 19 -4.28 -0.50 -25.20
N ASN A 20 -5.29 -0.38 -24.35
CA ASN A 20 -6.30 0.67 -24.48
C ASN A 20 -5.85 1.95 -23.78
N TRP A 21 -5.56 2.97 -24.56
CA TRP A 21 -5.10 4.28 -24.10
C TRP A 21 -6.23 5.29 -23.87
N GLY A 22 -7.47 4.93 -24.23
CA GLY A 22 -8.59 5.87 -24.18
C GLY A 22 -8.29 7.09 -25.06
N LYS A 23 -8.31 8.28 -24.42
CA LYS A 23 -7.99 9.56 -25.09
C LYS A 23 -6.52 9.99 -24.93
N CYS A 24 -5.67 9.17 -24.32
CA CYS A 24 -4.27 9.49 -24.12
C CYS A 24 -3.44 9.19 -25.36
N ASP A 25 -2.49 10.05 -25.70
CA ASP A 25 -1.52 9.80 -26.77
C ASP A 25 -0.55 8.66 -26.36
N PRO A 26 -0.52 7.53 -27.09
CA PRO A 26 0.35 6.40 -26.75
C PRO A 26 1.84 6.70 -26.98
N ASN A 27 2.17 7.72 -27.76
CA ASN A 27 3.56 8.12 -28.04
C ASN A 27 4.17 9.00 -26.95
N ASN A 28 3.34 9.55 -26.06
CA ASN A 28 3.83 10.30 -24.91
C ASN A 28 4.06 9.37 -23.71
N PRO A 29 5.32 9.09 -23.31
CA PRO A 29 5.63 8.17 -22.23
C PRO A 29 5.06 8.62 -20.88
N LYS A 30 4.79 9.91 -20.69
CA LYS A 30 4.17 10.45 -19.48
C LYS A 30 2.71 10.03 -19.32
N ASN A 31 2.07 9.53 -20.38
CA ASN A 31 0.71 9.02 -20.31
C ASN A 31 0.62 7.58 -19.76
N ARG A 32 1.74 6.86 -19.71
CA ARG A 32 1.77 5.55 -19.04
C ARG A 32 1.75 5.76 -17.54
N ARG A 33 0.68 5.31 -16.89
CA ARG A 33 0.42 5.52 -15.46
C ARG A 33 0.15 4.21 -14.75
N ARG A 34 0.93 3.94 -13.71
CA ARG A 34 0.69 2.85 -12.76
C ARG A 34 -0.46 3.21 -11.83
N ARG A 35 -1.08 2.20 -11.20
CA ARG A 35 -2.13 2.38 -10.18
C ARG A 35 -1.61 3.14 -8.98
N CYS A 36 -2.54 3.71 -8.20
CA CYS A 36 -2.20 4.65 -7.14
C CYS A 36 -1.34 4.03 -6.04
N SER A 37 -0.30 4.73 -5.66
CA SER A 37 0.47 4.53 -4.43
C SER A 37 1.34 5.76 -4.20
N ILE A 38 1.63 6.07 -2.94
CA ILE A 38 2.45 7.20 -2.50
C ILE A 38 3.49 6.71 -1.50
N LEU A 39 4.70 7.25 -1.60
CA LEU A 39 5.76 7.09 -0.61
C LEU A 39 5.96 8.42 0.11
N VAL A 40 5.94 8.38 1.44
CA VAL A 40 6.22 9.52 2.32
C VAL A 40 7.49 9.22 3.11
N GLU A 41 8.47 10.10 3.02
CA GLU A 41 9.78 9.93 3.62
C GLU A 41 10.17 11.15 4.45
N SER A 42 10.62 10.91 5.67
CA SER A 42 11.37 11.87 6.49
C SER A 42 12.86 11.50 6.49
N ASP A 43 13.62 12.12 7.37
CA ASP A 43 15.04 11.77 7.56
C ASP A 43 15.22 10.38 8.19
N SER A 44 14.22 9.88 8.94
CA SER A 44 14.30 8.62 9.67
C SER A 44 13.21 7.59 9.33
N SER A 45 12.10 8.00 8.72
CA SER A 45 10.94 7.15 8.49
C SER A 45 10.52 7.08 7.03
N VAL A 46 10.00 5.92 6.63
CA VAL A 46 9.48 5.64 5.28
C VAL A 46 8.11 5.00 5.41
N ILE A 47 7.09 5.68 4.91
CA ILE A 47 5.70 5.25 4.95
C ILE A 47 5.21 5.04 3.52
N LEU A 48 4.58 3.90 3.29
CA LEU A 48 3.90 3.60 2.04
C LEU A 48 2.39 3.81 2.22
N VAL A 49 1.74 4.47 1.28
CA VAL A 49 0.28 4.57 1.21
C VAL A 49 -0.21 3.75 0.04
N ASP A 50 -0.99 2.74 0.34
CA ASP A 50 -1.52 1.71 -0.56
C ASP A 50 -0.45 0.84 -1.26
N THR A 51 -0.79 -0.42 -1.47
CA THR A 51 0.02 -1.41 -2.17
C THR A 51 -0.62 -1.77 -3.50
N SER A 52 -0.41 -0.94 -4.50
CA SER A 52 -0.99 -1.19 -5.81
C SER A 52 -0.46 -2.48 -6.44
N PRO A 53 -1.16 -3.10 -7.40
CA PRO A 53 -0.65 -4.26 -8.14
C PRO A 53 0.66 -3.99 -8.91
N ASP A 54 1.08 -2.72 -9.02
CA ASP A 54 2.34 -2.31 -9.63
C ASP A 54 3.46 -2.11 -8.61
N LEU A 55 3.25 -2.51 -7.34
CA LEU A 55 4.10 -2.14 -6.20
C LEU A 55 5.56 -2.52 -6.40
N ARG A 56 5.83 -3.72 -6.91
CA ARG A 56 7.20 -4.19 -7.14
C ARG A 56 8.01 -3.18 -7.97
N GLU A 57 7.49 -2.79 -9.12
CA GLU A 57 8.16 -1.85 -10.01
C GLU A 57 8.22 -0.43 -9.42
N GLN A 58 7.19 -0.05 -8.66
CA GLN A 58 7.15 1.24 -7.97
C GLN A 58 8.26 1.36 -6.93
N LEU A 59 8.45 0.35 -6.09
CA LEU A 59 9.47 0.33 -5.04
C LEU A 59 10.89 0.19 -5.61
N LEU A 60 11.07 -0.57 -6.70
CA LEU A 60 12.35 -0.70 -7.39
C LEU A 60 12.78 0.64 -8.02
N ASP A 61 11.88 1.31 -8.74
CA ASP A 61 12.18 2.60 -9.37
C ASP A 61 12.47 3.71 -8.34
N ALA A 62 11.77 3.67 -7.20
CA ALA A 62 12.01 4.59 -6.08
C ALA A 62 13.21 4.20 -5.20
N ASN A 63 13.86 3.06 -5.48
CA ASN A 63 14.99 2.52 -4.72
C ASN A 63 14.71 2.40 -3.21
N VAL A 64 13.50 1.97 -2.84
CA VAL A 64 13.07 1.85 -1.46
C VAL A 64 13.85 0.75 -0.75
N GLN A 65 14.46 1.06 0.40
CA GLN A 65 15.30 0.14 1.15
C GLN A 65 14.68 -0.34 2.47
N LYS A 66 13.69 0.39 2.99
CA LYS A 66 12.92 0.03 4.18
C LYS A 66 11.49 0.58 4.08
N ILE A 67 10.57 0.04 4.88
CA ILE A 67 9.21 0.55 5.07
C ILE A 67 8.88 0.43 6.55
N ASP A 68 8.69 1.54 7.22
CA ASP A 68 8.39 1.59 8.67
C ASP A 68 6.88 1.39 8.94
N GLY A 69 6.03 1.66 7.94
CA GLY A 69 4.60 1.40 8.03
C GLY A 69 3.90 1.51 6.67
N VAL A 70 2.77 0.83 6.55
CA VAL A 70 1.89 0.88 5.37
C VAL A 70 0.52 1.36 5.80
N LEU A 71 0.03 2.42 5.19
CA LEU A 71 -1.32 2.95 5.38
C LEU A 71 -2.19 2.50 4.20
N PHE A 72 -3.38 1.99 4.49
CA PHE A 72 -4.36 1.71 3.45
C PHE A 72 -5.50 2.73 3.49
N THR A 73 -5.81 3.28 2.33
CA THR A 73 -6.93 4.20 2.17
C THR A 73 -8.26 3.46 2.20
N HIS A 74 -8.35 2.31 1.53
CA HIS A 74 -9.52 1.44 1.46
C HIS A 74 -9.19 0.09 0.80
N GLY A 75 -10.16 -0.79 0.74
CA GLY A 75 -9.98 -2.19 0.37
C GLY A 75 -10.05 -2.56 -1.10
N HIS A 76 -10.07 -1.64 -2.04
CA HIS A 76 -10.11 -1.98 -3.46
C HIS A 76 -8.82 -2.65 -3.94
N ALA A 77 -8.97 -3.48 -4.98
CA ALA A 77 -7.89 -4.32 -5.51
C ALA A 77 -6.69 -3.50 -6.03
N ASP A 78 -6.95 -2.37 -6.65
CA ASP A 78 -5.92 -1.47 -7.17
C ASP A 78 -5.12 -0.75 -6.08
N HIS A 79 -5.59 -0.80 -4.81
CA HIS A 79 -4.90 -0.27 -3.64
C HIS A 79 -4.27 -1.36 -2.77
N THR A 80 -4.66 -2.63 -2.93
CA THR A 80 -4.29 -3.69 -1.98
C THR A 80 -3.53 -4.87 -2.58
N HIS A 81 -3.64 -5.14 -3.89
CA HIS A 81 -3.17 -6.41 -4.47
C HIS A 81 -1.66 -6.50 -4.74
N GLY A 82 -0.88 -5.49 -4.41
CA GLY A 82 0.58 -5.56 -4.33
C GLY A 82 1.11 -5.92 -2.94
N LEU A 83 0.24 -6.23 -1.97
CA LEU A 83 0.62 -6.49 -0.58
C LEU A 83 1.64 -7.62 -0.43
N ASP A 84 1.61 -8.65 -1.28
CA ASP A 84 2.58 -9.75 -1.26
C ASP A 84 4.02 -9.29 -1.56
N ASP A 85 4.19 -8.23 -2.32
CA ASP A 85 5.51 -7.64 -2.63
C ASP A 85 6.20 -7.00 -1.40
N LEU A 86 5.54 -6.92 -0.25
CA LEU A 86 6.15 -6.53 1.02
C LEU A 86 7.00 -7.66 1.64
N ARG A 87 6.84 -8.92 1.23
CA ARG A 87 7.61 -10.06 1.80
C ARG A 87 9.12 -9.92 1.64
N PRO A 88 9.67 -9.51 0.48
CA PRO A 88 11.11 -9.25 0.35
C PRO A 88 11.61 -8.16 1.32
N MET A 89 10.79 -7.13 1.59
CA MET A 89 11.13 -6.08 2.57
C MET A 89 11.18 -6.63 3.98
N PHE A 90 10.19 -7.43 4.39
CA PHE A 90 10.21 -8.15 5.67
C PHE A 90 11.48 -9.00 5.84
N TRP A 91 11.88 -9.77 4.84
CA TRP A 91 13.09 -10.57 4.90
C TRP A 91 14.36 -9.72 5.02
N ARG A 92 14.40 -8.60 4.32
CA ARG A 92 15.51 -7.65 4.37
C ARG A 92 15.61 -6.97 5.74
N MET A 93 14.49 -6.46 6.25
CA MET A 93 14.42 -5.72 7.51
C MET A 93 14.51 -6.65 8.72
N LYS A 94 14.06 -7.91 8.60
CA LYS A 94 13.91 -8.91 9.67
C LYS A 94 12.92 -8.52 10.77
N GLU A 95 12.05 -7.55 10.47
CA GLU A 95 11.03 -7.00 11.34
C GLU A 95 9.69 -7.03 10.63
N GLN A 96 8.60 -7.25 11.38
CA GLN A 96 7.25 -7.18 10.84
C GLN A 96 6.96 -5.75 10.37
N ILE A 97 6.31 -5.64 9.23
CA ILE A 97 5.85 -4.36 8.71
C ILE A 97 4.47 -4.09 9.30
N GLN A 98 4.30 -2.93 9.95
CA GLN A 98 3.02 -2.50 10.47
C GLN A 98 2.09 -2.05 9.34
N VAL A 99 0.86 -2.54 9.36
CA VAL A 99 -0.19 -2.22 8.38
C VAL A 99 -1.33 -1.54 9.11
N TYR A 100 -1.67 -0.34 8.69
CA TYR A 100 -2.70 0.50 9.29
C TYR A 100 -3.86 0.68 8.32
N ALA A 101 -5.07 0.40 8.76
CA ALA A 101 -6.30 0.65 8.01
C ALA A 101 -7.51 0.69 8.95
N ASP A 102 -8.68 1.07 8.43
CA ASP A 102 -9.92 0.90 9.16
C ASP A 102 -10.27 -0.59 9.35
N GLN A 103 -11.23 -0.87 10.21
CA GLN A 103 -11.62 -2.25 10.55
C GLN A 103 -12.09 -3.05 9.33
N GLU A 104 -12.84 -2.43 8.42
CA GLU A 104 -13.38 -3.11 7.23
C GLU A 104 -12.25 -3.52 6.30
N THR A 105 -11.34 -2.60 6.00
CA THR A 105 -10.17 -2.85 5.17
C THR A 105 -9.25 -3.90 5.78
N LEU A 106 -8.94 -3.82 7.10
CA LEU A 106 -8.13 -4.83 7.77
C LEU A 106 -8.75 -6.22 7.69
N SER A 107 -10.06 -6.33 7.99
CA SER A 107 -10.77 -7.63 7.92
C SER A 107 -10.67 -8.25 6.54
N MET A 108 -10.78 -7.44 5.51
CA MET A 108 -10.66 -7.88 4.13
C MET A 108 -9.23 -8.27 3.75
N LEU A 109 -8.22 -7.49 4.19
CA LEU A 109 -6.81 -7.82 3.96
C LEU A 109 -6.42 -9.13 4.66
N GLU A 110 -6.82 -9.31 5.92
CA GLU A 110 -6.58 -10.54 6.68
C GLU A 110 -7.30 -11.75 6.10
N TYR A 111 -8.46 -11.57 5.45
CA TYR A 111 -9.17 -12.64 4.77
C TYR A 111 -8.51 -13.03 3.45
N ARG A 112 -8.12 -12.04 2.62
CA ARG A 112 -7.55 -12.28 1.29
C ARG A 112 -6.09 -12.73 1.33
N PHE A 113 -5.34 -12.25 2.33
CA PHE A 113 -3.90 -12.44 2.47
C PHE A 113 -3.54 -13.02 3.85
N ASP A 114 -4.33 -13.96 4.35
CA ASP A 114 -4.20 -14.53 5.70
C ASP A 114 -2.78 -14.98 6.02
N TYR A 115 -2.09 -15.61 5.05
CA TYR A 115 -0.71 -16.05 5.17
C TYR A 115 0.31 -14.93 5.43
N MET A 116 -0.06 -13.68 5.16
CA MET A 116 0.77 -12.50 5.47
C MET A 116 0.60 -12.05 6.93
N PHE A 117 -0.55 -12.33 7.55
CA PHE A 117 -0.92 -11.86 8.89
C PHE A 117 -0.96 -12.97 9.94
N LYS A 118 -1.10 -14.23 9.52
CA LYS A 118 -1.29 -15.37 10.42
C LYS A 118 -0.37 -16.52 10.07
N LYS A 119 0.10 -17.22 11.11
CA LYS A 119 0.83 -18.47 10.95
C LYS A 119 -0.18 -19.61 10.85
N ALA A 120 -0.16 -20.36 9.73
CA ALA A 120 -0.96 -21.57 9.61
C ALA A 120 -0.40 -22.67 10.53
N GLU A 121 -1.25 -23.59 11.01
CA GLU A 121 -0.82 -24.74 11.82
C GLU A 121 0.22 -25.63 11.12
N SER A 122 0.10 -25.75 9.79
CA SER A 122 1.04 -26.48 8.95
C SER A 122 2.34 -25.75 8.65
N SER A 123 2.49 -24.48 9.10
CA SER A 123 3.70 -23.70 8.83
C SER A 123 4.90 -24.25 9.57
N PRO A 124 6.08 -24.31 8.94
CA PRO A 124 7.29 -24.77 9.60
C PRO A 124 7.66 -23.86 10.80
N PRO A 125 8.38 -24.39 11.80
CA PRO A 125 8.72 -23.64 13.02
C PRO A 125 9.47 -22.32 12.78
N TYR A 126 10.24 -22.24 11.70
CA TYR A 126 11.00 -21.03 11.32
C TYR A 126 10.18 -20.01 10.55
N PHE A 127 8.94 -20.32 10.19
CA PHE A 127 8.07 -19.38 9.48
C PHE A 127 7.73 -18.19 10.40
N ARG A 128 7.97 -16.99 9.89
CA ARG A 128 7.60 -15.73 10.54
C ARG A 128 6.54 -15.01 9.70
N VAL A 129 5.58 -14.44 10.38
CA VAL A 129 4.50 -13.66 9.78
C VAL A 129 5.04 -12.30 9.34
N PRO A 130 4.89 -11.91 8.06
CA PRO A 130 5.48 -10.67 7.54
C PRO A 130 4.85 -9.39 8.06
N LEU A 131 3.54 -9.38 8.27
CA LEU A 131 2.75 -8.18 8.56
C LEU A 131 2.12 -8.24 9.94
N ALA A 132 1.95 -7.07 10.56
CA ALA A 132 1.17 -6.88 11.77
C ALA A 132 0.10 -5.82 11.52
N ALA A 133 -1.17 -6.15 11.79
CA ALA A 133 -2.30 -5.26 11.59
C ALA A 133 -2.49 -4.32 12.77
N SER A 134 -2.74 -3.05 12.49
CA SER A 134 -3.10 -2.01 13.46
C SER A 134 -4.30 -1.24 12.96
N ARG A 135 -5.35 -1.23 13.75
CA ARG A 135 -6.59 -0.55 13.39
C ARG A 135 -6.47 0.96 13.55
N ILE A 136 -7.02 1.69 12.58
CA ILE A 136 -7.25 3.13 12.64
C ILE A 136 -8.65 3.39 13.17
N ASP A 137 -8.76 4.10 14.29
CA ASP A 137 -10.03 4.46 14.94
C ASP A 137 -10.30 5.98 14.92
N GLY A 138 -9.59 6.71 14.06
CA GLY A 138 -9.73 8.18 13.94
C GLY A 138 -8.71 8.96 14.78
N ASP A 139 -7.96 8.31 15.64
CA ASP A 139 -6.89 8.95 16.42
C ASP A 139 -5.64 9.17 15.57
N THR A 140 -4.83 10.16 15.96
CA THR A 140 -3.51 10.41 15.37
C THR A 140 -2.61 9.17 15.52
N ILE A 141 -1.94 8.79 14.44
CA ILE A 141 -1.00 7.69 14.39
C ILE A 141 0.40 8.26 14.30
N THR A 142 1.34 7.67 15.04
CA THR A 142 2.75 8.03 14.93
C THR A 142 3.53 6.86 14.35
N ILE A 143 4.22 7.07 13.22
CA ILE A 143 5.13 6.10 12.62
C ILE A 143 6.52 6.73 12.56
N GLY A 144 7.41 6.28 13.44
CA GLY A 144 8.72 6.89 13.60
C GLY A 144 8.61 8.35 14.05
N ASP A 145 9.03 9.28 13.19
CA ASP A 145 8.98 10.73 13.42
C ASP A 145 7.86 11.44 12.63
N ILE A 146 6.94 10.70 12.04
CA ILE A 146 5.82 11.23 11.26
C ILE A 146 4.53 11.05 12.05
N GLU A 147 3.83 12.14 12.32
CA GLU A 147 2.45 12.14 12.82
C GLU A 147 1.47 12.19 11.65
N ILE A 148 0.40 11.40 11.76
CA ILE A 148 -0.58 11.19 10.69
C ILE A 148 -1.97 11.31 11.30
N GLU A 149 -2.75 12.27 10.80
CA GLU A 149 -4.15 12.43 11.16
C GLU A 149 -5.04 11.81 10.08
N PRO A 150 -5.75 10.69 10.38
CA PRO A 150 -6.66 10.08 9.43
C PRO A 150 -7.99 10.81 9.40
N TYR A 151 -8.61 10.90 8.24
CA TYR A 151 -9.96 11.42 8.10
C TYR A 151 -10.76 10.63 7.06
N LEU A 152 -12.09 10.59 7.23
CA LEU A 152 -12.98 9.89 6.30
C LEU A 152 -13.25 10.76 5.07
N GLN A 153 -13.20 10.11 3.92
CA GLN A 153 -13.58 10.66 2.62
C GLN A 153 -14.74 9.85 2.04
N ASP A 154 -15.71 10.54 1.43
CA ASP A 154 -16.75 9.90 0.64
C ASP A 154 -16.15 9.37 -0.66
N HIS A 155 -16.28 8.06 -0.88
CA HIS A 155 -15.84 7.36 -2.10
C HIS A 155 -17.04 6.96 -2.98
N GLY A 156 -18.14 7.66 -2.86
CA GLY A 156 -19.35 7.47 -3.65
C GLY A 156 -20.01 6.11 -3.41
N VAL A 157 -20.40 5.44 -4.47
CA VAL A 157 -21.06 4.12 -4.39
C VAL A 157 -20.20 3.02 -3.78
N SER A 158 -18.91 3.25 -3.65
CA SER A 158 -17.94 2.31 -3.07
C SER A 158 -17.76 2.47 -1.56
N GLY A 159 -18.53 3.35 -0.92
CA GLY A 159 -18.47 3.60 0.53
C GLY A 159 -17.50 4.71 0.90
N ASN A 160 -16.66 4.46 1.91
CA ASN A 160 -15.70 5.44 2.41
C ASN A 160 -14.26 5.02 2.08
N SER A 161 -13.36 5.99 2.09
CA SER A 161 -11.92 5.80 2.10
C SER A 161 -11.28 6.67 3.18
N LEU A 162 -10.06 6.35 3.59
CA LEU A 162 -9.25 7.20 4.47
C LEU A 162 -8.41 8.18 3.65
N GLY A 163 -8.38 9.43 4.07
CA GLY A 163 -7.34 10.38 3.73
C GLY A 163 -6.41 10.56 4.93
N PHE A 164 -5.23 11.13 4.71
CA PHE A 164 -4.19 11.33 5.73
C PHE A 164 -3.61 12.74 5.63
N ILE A 165 -3.44 13.41 6.77
CA ILE A 165 -2.82 14.72 6.93
C ILE A 165 -1.53 14.54 7.72
#